data_6f61187d2d5c2837ad5a17f65d68d374
#
_entry.id   6f61187d2d5c2837ad5a17f65d68d374
#
_cell.length_a   1.000
_cell.length_b   1.000
_cell.length_c   1.000
_cell.angle_alpha   90.00
_cell.angle_beta   90.00
_cell.angle_gamma   90.00
#
_symmetry.space_group_name_H-M   'P 1'
#
loop_
_entity.id
_entity.type
_entity.pdbx_description
1 polymer ?
#
loop_
_entity_poly.entity_id
_entity_poly.type
_entity_poly.pdbx_seq_one_letter_code
_entity_poly.pdbx_strand_id
1 'polypeptide(L)'
;MHQAARSSDENVAGVTAPADEAVERGKFIRKITSLIIVAGAVLITLYVWGIIERHPRTDDATARANVVGIAPRVAGQILKLNVQDNQAVKKGDVLFEIDPEDYRLVLEKAKADLAALDRQIAQARSTLQRLEPLLPKHFATAENVDEARTKVTTLEAQREGAIATINLEELHLSYCKVIAPFDGRVINLNISAGAHVTAGVPVFSLLDTTKWYVIANFREAEIRHMAPGSEAIVYLSSAPNQRFRGKVQGIGWAVKPEGELDLPPSGVPYIKRELNWVRVAQRFPVRIEVENPDQELFRMGASAVAVIKGPPTK
;
A
#
# COMPACT_ATOMS: atom_id res chain seq x y z
N MET A 1 122.49 -16.15 1.09
CA MET A 1 122.76 -17.39 0.34
C MET A 1 121.49 -17.83 -0.35
N HIS A 2 121.59 -17.83 -1.63
CA HIS A 2 121.02 -18.75 -2.62
C HIS A 2 119.47 -18.94 -2.63
N GLN A 3 118.89 -18.59 -3.66
CA GLN A 3 118.79 -18.95 -5.07
C GLN A 3 117.41 -19.52 -5.35
N ALA A 4 116.64 -18.75 -6.10
CA ALA A 4 116.28 -19.02 -7.54
C ALA A 4 115.26 -20.19 -7.69
N ALA A 5 114.26 -20.06 -8.32
CA ALA A 5 113.95 -19.87 -9.74
C ALA A 5 112.49 -20.31 -10.08
N ARG A 6 111.99 -19.59 -11.05
CA ARG A 6 111.17 -19.98 -12.22
C ARG A 6 109.81 -20.71 -12.07
N SER A 7 108.78 -20.02 -12.39
CA SER A 7 107.98 -20.03 -13.64
C SER A 7 107.15 -21.30 -13.89
N SER A 8 105.88 -21.09 -14.04
CA SER A 8 105.11 -21.56 -15.21
C SER A 8 103.75 -20.92 -15.23
N ASP A 9 103.53 -20.16 -16.29
CA ASP A 9 102.20 -19.77 -16.79
C ASP A 9 101.41 -21.03 -17.11
N GLU A 10 100.18 -21.11 -16.64
CA GLU A 10 99.18 -21.96 -17.25
C GLU A 10 97.84 -21.24 -17.28
N ASN A 11 97.49 -20.86 -18.47
CA ASN A 11 96.32 -20.21 -18.93
C ASN A 11 95.12 -21.15 -18.75
N VAL A 12 94.22 -20.81 -17.86
CA VAL A 12 92.92 -21.48 -17.79
C VAL A 12 91.86 -20.50 -18.25
N ALA A 13 91.49 -20.68 -19.54
CA ALA A 13 90.39 -20.01 -20.22
C ALA A 13 89.11 -20.13 -19.44
N GLY A 14 88.40 -18.99 -19.33
CA GLY A 14 87.15 -18.83 -18.66
C GLY A 14 86.08 -19.74 -19.16
N VAL A 15 85.45 -20.44 -18.26
CA VAL A 15 84.09 -20.95 -18.41
C VAL A 15 83.20 -20.01 -17.54
N THR A 16 82.80 -18.89 -18.11
CA THR A 16 81.72 -18.09 -17.56
C THR A 16 80.42 -18.83 -17.75
N ALA A 17 79.84 -19.19 -16.68
CA ALA A 17 78.70 -20.03 -16.49
C ALA A 17 77.37 -19.49 -17.08
N PRO A 18 76.44 -20.40 -17.43
CA PRO A 18 75.05 -20.03 -17.84
C PRO A 18 74.14 -19.69 -16.64
N ALA A 19 74.66 -19.23 -15.50
CA ALA A 19 73.92 -18.94 -14.28
C ALA A 19 73.11 -17.61 -14.35
N ASP A 20 73.61 -16.63 -15.09
CA ASP A 20 72.95 -15.31 -15.21
C ASP A 20 71.72 -15.32 -16.10
N GLU A 21 71.70 -16.10 -17.17
CA GLU A 21 70.51 -16.24 -18.04
C GLU A 21 69.33 -16.94 -17.32
N ALA A 22 69.61 -17.93 -16.47
CA ALA A 22 68.56 -18.63 -15.72
C ALA A 22 67.91 -17.72 -14.65
N VAL A 23 68.69 -16.83 -14.03
CA VAL A 23 68.21 -15.86 -13.04
C VAL A 23 67.40 -14.73 -13.70
N GLU A 24 67.80 -14.29 -14.90
CA GLU A 24 67.03 -13.28 -15.65
C GLU A 24 65.75 -13.86 -16.21
N ARG A 25 65.74 -15.09 -16.73
CA ARG A 25 64.52 -15.79 -17.13
C ARG A 25 63.56 -16.00 -15.95
N GLY A 26 64.05 -16.35 -14.77
CA GLY A 26 63.25 -16.47 -13.55
C GLY A 26 62.63 -15.13 -13.11
N LYS A 27 63.35 -14.02 -13.23
CA LYS A 27 62.84 -12.67 -12.96
C LYS A 27 61.80 -12.24 -14.01
N PHE A 28 61.99 -12.56 -15.28
CA PHE A 28 61.05 -12.25 -16.36
C PHE A 28 59.79 -13.06 -16.25
N ILE A 29 59.84 -14.37 -15.97
CA ILE A 29 58.66 -15.23 -15.71
C ILE A 29 57.88 -14.72 -14.52
N ARG A 30 58.58 -14.35 -13.43
CA ARG A 30 57.94 -13.81 -12.22
C ARG A 30 57.24 -12.46 -12.46
N LYS A 31 57.80 -11.58 -13.32
CA LYS A 31 57.16 -10.33 -13.76
C LYS A 31 55.92 -10.59 -14.60
N ILE A 32 55.96 -11.57 -15.54
CA ILE A 32 54.82 -11.95 -16.35
C ILE A 32 53.70 -12.57 -15.52
N THR A 33 54.03 -13.50 -14.63
CA THR A 33 53.04 -14.09 -13.70
C THR A 33 52.40 -13.05 -12.81
N SER A 34 53.23 -12.12 -12.25
CA SER A 34 52.71 -10.99 -11.47
C SER A 34 51.76 -10.08 -12.31
N LEU A 35 52.13 -9.80 -13.57
CA LEU A 35 51.31 -8.99 -14.47
C LEU A 35 49.98 -9.68 -14.79
N ILE A 36 50.01 -11.01 -15.01
CA ILE A 36 48.74 -11.79 -15.29
C ILE A 36 47.84 -11.80 -14.05
N ILE A 37 48.41 -11.95 -12.84
CA ILE A 37 47.62 -11.93 -11.60
C ILE A 37 46.99 -10.56 -11.40
N VAL A 38 47.74 -9.48 -11.61
CA VAL A 38 47.20 -8.10 -11.48
C VAL A 38 46.15 -7.84 -12.54
N ALA A 39 46.38 -8.24 -13.80
CA ALA A 39 45.40 -8.09 -14.87
C ALA A 39 44.11 -8.90 -14.57
N GLY A 40 44.26 -10.13 -14.06
CA GLY A 40 43.12 -10.95 -13.60
C GLY A 40 42.36 -10.32 -12.46
N ALA A 41 43.06 -9.77 -11.48
CA ALA A 41 42.43 -9.06 -10.35
C ALA A 41 41.64 -7.80 -10.81
N VAL A 42 42.23 -7.02 -11.75
CA VAL A 42 41.56 -5.86 -12.34
C VAL A 42 40.29 -6.28 -13.12
N LEU A 43 40.37 -7.33 -13.93
CA LEU A 43 39.23 -7.85 -14.69
C LEU A 43 38.11 -8.34 -13.74
N ILE A 44 38.47 -9.08 -12.69
CA ILE A 44 37.50 -9.54 -11.68
C ILE A 44 36.87 -8.34 -10.98
N THR A 45 37.66 -7.33 -10.62
CA THR A 45 37.15 -6.12 -9.96
C THR A 45 36.17 -5.36 -10.87
N LEU A 46 36.50 -5.18 -12.15
CA LEU A 46 35.62 -4.56 -13.14
C LEU A 46 34.35 -5.37 -13.37
N TYR A 47 34.44 -6.69 -13.41
CA TYR A 47 33.28 -7.58 -13.54
C TYR A 47 32.35 -7.49 -12.33
N VAL A 48 32.90 -7.57 -11.12
CA VAL A 48 32.11 -7.42 -9.86
C VAL A 48 31.50 -6.03 -9.76
N TRP A 49 32.24 -4.99 -10.13
CA TRP A 49 31.72 -3.62 -10.17
C TRP A 49 30.50 -3.50 -11.11
N GLY A 50 30.58 -4.07 -12.32
CA GLY A 50 29.47 -4.09 -13.26
C GLY A 50 28.24 -4.85 -12.76
N ILE A 51 28.43 -5.91 -11.96
CA ILE A 51 27.30 -6.64 -11.33
C ILE A 51 26.63 -5.78 -10.25
N ILE A 52 27.42 -5.11 -9.40
CA ILE A 52 26.91 -4.27 -8.31
C ILE A 52 26.10 -3.09 -8.87
N GLU A 53 26.58 -2.44 -9.93
CA GLU A 53 25.84 -1.33 -10.57
C GLU A 53 24.52 -1.77 -11.20
N ARG A 54 24.43 -3.01 -11.71
CA ARG A 54 23.22 -3.54 -12.35
C ARG A 54 22.16 -4.04 -11.38
N HIS A 55 22.51 -4.24 -10.10
CA HIS A 55 21.63 -4.76 -9.06
C HIS A 55 21.56 -3.79 -7.87
N PRO A 56 20.89 -2.65 -8.06
CA PRO A 56 20.77 -1.67 -6.97
C PRO A 56 20.11 -2.30 -5.74
N ARG A 57 20.72 -2.04 -4.59
CA ARG A 57 20.31 -2.56 -3.30
C ARG A 57 20.16 -1.42 -2.31
N THR A 58 19.07 -1.43 -1.55
CA THR A 58 18.87 -0.52 -0.44
C THR A 58 18.42 -1.26 0.81
N ASP A 59 18.88 -0.80 1.96
CA ASP A 59 18.46 -1.19 3.31
C ASP A 59 17.42 -0.21 3.89
N ASP A 60 17.24 0.94 3.22
CA ASP A 60 16.22 1.92 3.56
C ASP A 60 14.90 1.53 2.89
N ALA A 61 14.29 0.47 3.41
CA ALA A 61 13.04 -0.05 2.90
C ALA A 61 12.10 -0.44 4.05
N THR A 62 10.81 -0.17 3.88
CA THR A 62 9.79 -0.49 4.88
C THR A 62 8.61 -1.22 4.25
N ALA A 63 8.17 -2.29 4.91
CA ALA A 63 6.96 -3.00 4.52
C ALA A 63 5.72 -2.18 4.90
N ARG A 64 4.76 -2.10 3.97
CA ARG A 64 3.50 -1.39 4.14
C ARG A 64 2.35 -2.19 3.57
N ALA A 65 1.16 -1.94 4.08
CA ALA A 65 -0.11 -2.40 3.54
C ALA A 65 -1.10 -1.24 3.54
N ASN A 66 -2.22 -1.41 2.85
CA ASN A 66 -3.26 -0.40 2.88
C ASN A 66 -3.99 -0.42 4.22
N VAL A 67 -4.32 0.75 4.73
CA VAL A 67 -5.05 0.91 5.99
C VAL A 67 -6.31 1.69 5.73
N VAL A 68 -7.43 1.19 6.23
CA VAL A 68 -8.73 1.86 6.13
C VAL A 68 -9.26 2.13 7.55
N GLY A 69 -9.60 3.38 7.83
CA GLY A 69 -10.30 3.74 9.05
C GLY A 69 -11.74 3.21 9.01
N ILE A 70 -12.12 2.41 9.99
CA ILE A 70 -13.48 1.88 10.12
C ILE A 70 -14.32 2.94 10.82
N ALA A 71 -15.19 3.58 10.06
CA ALA A 71 -16.13 4.59 10.52
C ALA A 71 -17.57 4.05 10.40
N PRO A 72 -18.41 4.19 11.44
CA PRO A 72 -19.81 3.86 11.34
C PRO A 72 -20.55 4.82 10.41
N ARG A 73 -21.62 4.36 9.78
CA ARG A 73 -22.47 5.19 8.91
C ARG A 73 -23.61 5.87 9.68
N VAL A 74 -23.86 5.41 10.90
CA VAL A 74 -24.89 5.93 11.82
C VAL A 74 -24.26 6.21 13.17
N ALA A 75 -24.80 7.17 13.91
CA ALA A 75 -24.35 7.52 15.24
C ALA A 75 -25.06 6.66 16.30
N GLY A 76 -24.46 6.48 17.47
CA GLY A 76 -25.10 5.77 18.57
C GLY A 76 -24.09 5.20 19.55
N GLN A 77 -24.59 4.51 20.58
CA GLN A 77 -23.76 3.83 21.55
C GLN A 77 -23.36 2.44 21.05
N ILE A 78 -22.10 2.05 21.24
CA ILE A 78 -21.67 0.67 20.94
C ILE A 78 -22.30 -0.27 21.97
N LEU A 79 -23.19 -1.13 21.52
CA LEU A 79 -23.81 -2.16 22.35
C LEU A 79 -22.84 -3.33 22.55
N LYS A 80 -22.17 -3.76 21.50
CA LYS A 80 -21.28 -4.91 21.53
C LYS A 80 -20.08 -4.70 20.63
N LEU A 81 -18.89 -5.04 21.13
CA LEU A 81 -17.65 -5.07 20.39
C LEU A 81 -17.24 -6.54 20.18
N ASN A 82 -17.19 -6.99 18.92
CA ASN A 82 -16.97 -8.40 18.58
C ASN A 82 -15.51 -8.72 18.21
N VAL A 83 -14.63 -7.73 18.25
CA VAL A 83 -13.22 -7.85 17.85
C VAL A 83 -12.29 -7.32 18.94
N GLN A 84 -11.05 -7.80 18.90
CA GLN A 84 -9.95 -7.36 19.75
C GLN A 84 -8.85 -6.72 18.90
N ASP A 85 -7.99 -5.92 19.56
CA ASP A 85 -6.83 -5.35 18.87
C ASP A 85 -5.91 -6.45 18.35
N ASN A 86 -5.36 -6.25 17.16
CA ASN A 86 -4.53 -7.22 16.43
C ASN A 86 -5.24 -8.53 16.01
N GLN A 87 -6.55 -8.63 16.13
CA GLN A 87 -7.31 -9.79 15.66
C GLN A 87 -7.42 -9.81 14.13
N ALA A 88 -7.23 -10.99 13.53
CA ALA A 88 -7.54 -11.21 12.13
C ALA A 88 -9.06 -11.35 11.94
N VAL A 89 -9.59 -10.70 10.91
CA VAL A 89 -11.01 -10.72 10.54
C VAL A 89 -11.16 -10.98 9.05
N LYS A 90 -12.29 -11.57 8.66
CA LYS A 90 -12.64 -11.81 7.26
C LYS A 90 -13.68 -10.80 6.80
N LYS A 91 -13.73 -10.57 5.50
CA LYS A 91 -14.76 -9.76 4.87
C LYS A 91 -16.16 -10.26 5.28
N GLY A 92 -16.98 -9.34 5.80
CA GLY A 92 -18.33 -9.63 6.26
C GLY A 92 -18.43 -9.95 7.75
N ASP A 93 -17.33 -10.15 8.47
CA ASP A 93 -17.36 -10.32 9.92
C ASP A 93 -17.89 -9.06 10.60
N VAL A 94 -18.76 -9.23 11.61
CA VAL A 94 -19.32 -8.13 12.39
C VAL A 94 -18.25 -7.64 13.36
N LEU A 95 -17.80 -6.40 13.18
CA LEU A 95 -16.77 -5.78 14.00
C LEU A 95 -17.35 -5.25 15.32
N PHE A 96 -18.45 -4.50 15.22
CA PHE A 96 -19.19 -4.01 16.39
C PHE A 96 -20.65 -3.74 16.02
N GLU A 97 -21.49 -3.65 17.03
CA GLU A 97 -22.91 -3.35 16.92
C GLU A 97 -23.23 -2.07 17.67
N ILE A 98 -23.90 -1.15 17.00
CA ILE A 98 -24.46 0.08 17.57
C ILE A 98 -25.87 -0.24 18.05
N ASP A 99 -26.32 0.38 19.13
CA ASP A 99 -27.67 0.20 19.65
C ASP A 99 -28.72 0.50 18.56
N PRO A 100 -29.51 -0.50 18.14
CA PRO A 100 -30.45 -0.36 17.05
C PRO A 100 -31.82 0.16 17.48
N GLU A 101 -32.05 0.39 18.79
CA GLU A 101 -33.40 0.59 19.34
C GLU A 101 -34.05 1.84 18.74
N ASP A 102 -33.35 2.97 18.73
CA ASP A 102 -33.87 4.21 18.16
C ASP A 102 -34.22 4.05 16.67
N TYR A 103 -33.35 3.38 15.90
CA TYR A 103 -33.55 3.13 14.47
C TYR A 103 -34.72 2.18 14.22
N ARG A 104 -34.93 1.18 15.10
CA ARG A 104 -36.06 0.26 15.04
C ARG A 104 -37.38 0.99 15.27
N LEU A 105 -37.44 1.86 16.29
CA LEU A 105 -38.62 2.65 16.58
C LEU A 105 -38.99 3.61 15.44
N VAL A 106 -38.00 4.24 14.80
CA VAL A 106 -38.22 5.09 13.60
C VAL A 106 -38.77 4.26 12.44
N LEU A 107 -38.23 3.07 12.20
CA LEU A 107 -38.71 2.14 11.16
C LEU A 107 -40.15 1.69 11.45
N GLU A 108 -40.49 1.33 12.68
CA GLU A 108 -41.85 0.94 13.08
C GLU A 108 -42.84 2.10 12.88
N LYS A 109 -42.46 3.32 13.19
CA LYS A 109 -43.26 4.51 12.90
C LYS A 109 -43.49 4.66 11.39
N ALA A 110 -42.48 4.55 10.56
CA ALA A 110 -42.63 4.66 9.11
C ALA A 110 -43.54 3.57 8.55
N LYS A 111 -43.48 2.34 9.07
CA LYS A 111 -44.40 1.25 8.71
C LYS A 111 -45.85 1.53 9.14
N ALA A 112 -46.05 2.14 10.30
CA ALA A 112 -47.40 2.55 10.76
C ALA A 112 -47.96 3.67 9.87
N ASP A 113 -47.14 4.64 9.46
CA ASP A 113 -47.55 5.73 8.55
C ASP A 113 -47.96 5.17 7.17
N LEU A 114 -47.21 4.20 6.62
CA LEU A 114 -47.62 3.50 5.39
C LEU A 114 -48.99 2.79 5.56
N ALA A 115 -49.18 2.07 6.67
CA ALA A 115 -50.45 1.39 6.94
C ALA A 115 -51.64 2.37 7.07
N ALA A 116 -51.41 3.58 7.58
CA ALA A 116 -52.41 4.63 7.61
C ALA A 116 -52.74 5.14 6.19
N LEU A 117 -51.75 5.34 5.34
CA LEU A 117 -51.95 5.71 3.92
C LEU A 117 -52.70 4.63 3.14
N ASP A 118 -52.39 3.35 3.36
CA ASP A 118 -53.10 2.24 2.70
C ASP A 118 -54.59 2.24 3.04
N ARG A 119 -54.95 2.55 4.30
CA ARG A 119 -56.38 2.72 4.72
C ARG A 119 -57.02 3.92 4.05
N GLN A 120 -56.34 5.06 3.91
CA GLN A 120 -56.84 6.23 3.22
C GLN A 120 -57.04 5.95 1.71
N ILE A 121 -56.12 5.23 1.08
CA ILE A 121 -56.26 4.80 -0.33
C ILE A 121 -57.50 3.91 -0.49
N ALA A 122 -57.65 2.92 0.40
CA ALA A 122 -58.80 2.02 0.36
C ALA A 122 -60.15 2.81 0.48
N GLN A 123 -60.21 3.80 1.38
CA GLN A 123 -61.35 4.67 1.53
C GLN A 123 -61.60 5.52 0.28
N ALA A 124 -60.56 6.15 -0.29
CA ALA A 124 -60.65 6.98 -1.49
C ALA A 124 -61.07 6.16 -2.69
N ARG A 125 -60.51 4.96 -2.88
CA ARG A 125 -60.93 4.01 -3.95
C ARG A 125 -62.39 3.57 -3.81
N SER A 126 -62.86 3.27 -2.57
CA SER A 126 -64.26 2.95 -2.31
C SER A 126 -65.18 4.12 -2.65
N THR A 127 -64.76 5.35 -2.39
CA THR A 127 -65.54 6.55 -2.77
C THR A 127 -65.58 6.73 -4.27
N LEU A 128 -64.45 6.59 -4.99
CA LEU A 128 -64.39 6.64 -6.44
C LEU A 128 -65.30 5.58 -7.07
N GLN A 129 -65.17 4.32 -6.59
CA GLN A 129 -66.00 3.18 -7.08
C GLN A 129 -67.51 3.40 -6.93
N ARG A 130 -67.96 4.15 -5.92
CA ARG A 130 -69.37 4.54 -5.74
C ARG A 130 -69.76 5.67 -6.66
N LEU A 131 -68.91 6.64 -6.95
CA LEU A 131 -69.19 7.82 -7.76
C LEU A 131 -69.15 7.52 -9.26
N GLU A 132 -68.23 6.71 -9.76
CA GLU A 132 -68.09 6.39 -11.20
C GLU A 132 -69.39 5.88 -11.85
N PRO A 133 -70.14 4.93 -11.29
CA PRO A 133 -71.37 4.44 -11.91
C PRO A 133 -72.54 5.43 -11.80
N LEU A 134 -72.41 6.51 -11.03
CA LEU A 134 -73.44 7.57 -10.90
C LEU A 134 -73.31 8.65 -11.99
N LEU A 135 -72.13 8.80 -12.59
CA LEU A 135 -71.83 9.79 -13.61
C LEU A 135 -72.73 9.62 -14.85
N PRO A 136 -72.87 8.43 -15.50
CA PRO A 136 -73.75 8.26 -16.67
C PRO A 136 -75.23 8.41 -16.34
N LYS A 137 -75.62 8.34 -15.08
CA LYS A 137 -76.99 8.51 -14.57
C LYS A 137 -77.32 9.96 -14.18
N HIS A 138 -76.35 10.90 -14.36
CA HIS A 138 -76.45 12.30 -13.98
C HIS A 138 -76.66 12.54 -12.45
N PHE A 139 -76.34 11.56 -11.60
CA PHE A 139 -76.45 11.70 -10.15
C PHE A 139 -75.08 12.12 -9.52
N ALA A 140 -74.03 12.18 -10.30
CA ALA A 140 -72.72 12.77 -9.91
C ALA A 140 -72.23 13.69 -11.02
N THR A 141 -71.48 14.74 -10.69
CA THR A 141 -70.79 15.61 -11.65
C THR A 141 -69.46 15.01 -12.08
N ALA A 142 -68.99 15.35 -13.29
CA ALA A 142 -67.72 14.96 -13.81
C ALA A 142 -66.55 15.47 -12.82
N GLU A 143 -66.74 16.69 -12.33
CA GLU A 143 -65.85 17.30 -11.35
C GLU A 143 -65.66 16.44 -10.08
N ASN A 144 -66.76 15.93 -9.49
CA ASN A 144 -66.71 15.08 -8.29
C ASN A 144 -65.98 13.75 -8.54
N VAL A 145 -66.15 13.17 -9.74
CA VAL A 145 -65.44 11.93 -10.13
C VAL A 145 -63.96 12.19 -10.35
N ASP A 146 -63.63 13.29 -11.03
CA ASP A 146 -62.24 13.68 -11.31
C ASP A 146 -61.50 14.06 -10.01
N GLU A 147 -62.17 14.74 -9.07
CA GLU A 147 -61.61 15.01 -7.72
C GLU A 147 -61.35 13.71 -6.97
N ALA A 148 -62.30 12.77 -6.95
CA ALA A 148 -62.10 11.48 -6.29
C ALA A 148 -60.97 10.67 -6.92
N ARG A 149 -60.84 10.70 -8.25
CA ARG A 149 -59.74 10.05 -8.97
C ARG A 149 -58.38 10.69 -8.64
N THR A 150 -58.33 12.02 -8.68
CA THR A 150 -57.12 12.78 -8.31
C THR A 150 -56.73 12.49 -6.88
N LYS A 151 -57.68 12.35 -5.97
CA LYS A 151 -57.38 11.98 -4.57
C LYS A 151 -56.74 10.62 -4.44
N VAL A 152 -57.21 9.62 -5.19
CA VAL A 152 -56.60 8.27 -5.23
C VAL A 152 -55.19 8.34 -5.75
N THR A 153 -54.94 8.97 -6.90
CA THR A 153 -53.60 9.06 -7.49
C THR A 153 -52.62 9.83 -6.61
N THR A 154 -53.10 10.91 -5.91
CA THR A 154 -52.27 11.66 -4.96
C THR A 154 -51.86 10.80 -3.75
N LEU A 155 -52.81 10.04 -3.19
CA LEU A 155 -52.53 9.16 -2.06
C LEU A 155 -51.60 7.99 -2.48
N GLU A 156 -51.74 7.46 -3.70
CA GLU A 156 -50.85 6.45 -4.26
C GLU A 156 -49.44 7.00 -4.42
N ALA A 157 -49.25 8.23 -4.90
CA ALA A 157 -47.95 8.89 -4.96
C ALA A 157 -47.33 9.09 -3.55
N GLN A 158 -48.15 9.46 -2.55
CA GLN A 158 -47.69 9.58 -1.15
C GLN A 158 -47.29 8.20 -0.59
N ARG A 159 -47.99 7.13 -0.95
CA ARG A 159 -47.61 5.75 -0.57
C ARG A 159 -46.25 5.36 -1.10
N GLU A 160 -45.94 5.67 -2.35
CA GLU A 160 -44.60 5.40 -2.91
C GLU A 160 -43.49 6.16 -2.13
N GLY A 161 -43.77 7.41 -1.75
CA GLY A 161 -42.87 8.17 -0.85
C GLY A 161 -42.66 7.51 0.50
N ALA A 162 -43.75 6.99 1.11
CA ALA A 162 -43.69 6.29 2.39
C ALA A 162 -42.86 4.97 2.30
N ILE A 163 -43.00 4.23 1.18
CA ILE A 163 -42.18 3.04 0.92
C ILE A 163 -40.70 3.41 0.80
N ALA A 164 -40.39 4.49 0.08
CA ALA A 164 -39.00 4.97 0.01
C ALA A 164 -38.41 5.33 1.39
N THR A 165 -39.24 5.92 2.27
CA THR A 165 -38.85 6.21 3.66
C THR A 165 -38.56 4.93 4.44
N ILE A 166 -39.42 3.91 4.33
CA ILE A 166 -39.18 2.61 4.99
C ILE A 166 -37.86 1.99 4.52
N ASN A 167 -37.60 1.98 3.20
CA ASN A 167 -36.35 1.45 2.65
C ASN A 167 -35.12 2.20 3.22
N LEU A 168 -35.21 3.51 3.41
CA LEU A 168 -34.15 4.32 4.00
C LEU A 168 -33.92 3.94 5.47
N GLU A 169 -34.99 3.78 6.26
CA GLU A 169 -34.86 3.41 7.67
C GLU A 169 -34.40 1.96 7.86
N GLU A 170 -34.77 1.05 6.99
CA GLU A 170 -34.22 -0.32 6.96
C GLU A 170 -32.71 -0.31 6.65
N LEU A 171 -32.28 0.58 5.75
CA LEU A 171 -30.86 0.78 5.46
C LEU A 171 -30.12 1.35 6.68
N HIS A 172 -30.66 2.34 7.37
CA HIS A 172 -30.08 2.89 8.61
C HIS A 172 -29.96 1.80 9.69
N LEU A 173 -30.99 0.99 9.88
CA LEU A 173 -31.00 -0.13 10.81
C LEU A 173 -29.91 -1.16 10.44
N SER A 174 -29.70 -1.43 9.16
CA SER A 174 -28.64 -2.33 8.69
C SER A 174 -27.23 -1.79 9.03
N TYR A 175 -27.05 -0.47 9.03
CA TYR A 175 -25.79 0.18 9.36
C TYR A 175 -25.45 0.16 10.86
N CYS A 176 -26.37 -0.23 11.72
CA CYS A 176 -26.06 -0.47 13.13
C CYS A 176 -25.11 -1.65 13.32
N LYS A 177 -25.02 -2.57 12.35
CA LYS A 177 -24.01 -3.62 12.30
C LYS A 177 -22.87 -3.22 11.39
N VAL A 178 -21.73 -2.88 11.99
CA VAL A 178 -20.53 -2.52 11.22
C VAL A 178 -19.74 -3.76 10.91
N ILE A 179 -19.53 -4.02 9.62
CA ILE A 179 -18.88 -5.23 9.09
C ILE A 179 -17.53 -4.91 8.45
N ALA A 180 -16.63 -5.89 8.42
CA ALA A 180 -15.34 -5.80 7.75
C ALA A 180 -15.51 -5.73 6.22
N PRO A 181 -14.95 -4.71 5.53
CA PRO A 181 -15.07 -4.56 4.09
C PRO A 181 -14.17 -5.51 3.29
N PHE A 182 -13.12 -6.04 3.91
CA PHE A 182 -12.13 -6.96 3.32
C PHE A 182 -11.47 -7.80 4.42
N ASP A 183 -10.70 -8.81 4.01
CA ASP A 183 -9.91 -9.63 4.92
C ASP A 183 -8.72 -8.83 5.45
N GLY A 184 -8.56 -8.77 6.76
CA GLY A 184 -7.54 -7.90 7.34
C GLY A 184 -7.29 -8.14 8.82
N ARG A 185 -6.55 -7.23 9.42
CA ARG A 185 -6.23 -7.24 10.86
C ARG A 185 -6.63 -5.93 11.49
N VAL A 186 -7.34 -6.01 12.59
CA VAL A 186 -7.73 -4.84 13.40
C VAL A 186 -6.49 -4.23 14.04
N ILE A 187 -6.35 -2.91 13.96
CA ILE A 187 -5.26 -2.16 14.58
C ILE A 187 -5.77 -0.89 15.24
N ASN A 188 -5.11 -0.48 16.31
CA ASN A 188 -5.41 0.74 17.06
C ASN A 188 -6.85 0.78 17.62
N LEU A 189 -7.29 -0.34 18.19
CA LEU A 189 -8.60 -0.47 18.81
C LEU A 189 -8.57 0.12 20.23
N ASN A 190 -8.95 1.39 20.36
CA ASN A 190 -8.94 2.14 21.62
C ASN A 190 -10.36 2.45 22.14
N ILE A 191 -11.34 1.61 21.79
CA ILE A 191 -12.75 1.82 22.16
C ILE A 191 -13.31 0.59 22.86
N SER A 192 -14.33 0.78 23.67
CA SER A 192 -15.01 -0.28 24.40
C SER A 192 -16.52 -0.22 24.18
N ALA A 193 -17.22 -1.31 24.48
CA ALA A 193 -18.67 -1.29 24.57
C ALA A 193 -19.13 -0.20 25.56
N GLY A 194 -20.22 0.45 25.24
CA GLY A 194 -20.74 1.62 25.99
C GLY A 194 -20.25 2.98 25.47
N ALA A 195 -19.23 3.02 24.61
CA ALA A 195 -18.78 4.27 24.00
C ALA A 195 -19.77 4.78 22.95
N HIS A 196 -19.91 6.11 22.85
CA HIS A 196 -20.73 6.74 21.80
C HIS A 196 -19.87 7.02 20.57
N VAL A 197 -20.36 6.66 19.38
CA VAL A 197 -19.71 6.89 18.09
C VAL A 197 -20.50 7.82 17.20
N THR A 198 -19.79 8.58 16.38
CA THR A 198 -20.37 9.55 15.45
C THR A 198 -20.23 9.04 14.01
N ALA A 199 -21.26 9.21 13.20
CA ALA A 199 -21.23 8.83 11.79
C ALA A 199 -20.06 9.50 11.04
N GLY A 200 -19.34 8.72 10.24
CA GLY A 200 -18.22 9.20 9.43
C GLY A 200 -16.88 9.37 10.16
N VAL A 201 -16.85 9.25 11.51
CA VAL A 201 -15.61 9.35 12.29
C VAL A 201 -15.00 7.97 12.49
N PRO A 202 -13.74 7.73 12.05
CA PRO A 202 -13.08 6.46 12.24
C PRO A 202 -12.90 6.12 13.71
N VAL A 203 -13.25 4.91 14.09
CA VAL A 203 -13.20 4.40 15.47
C VAL A 203 -11.88 3.64 15.70
N PHE A 204 -11.48 2.85 14.73
CA PHE A 204 -10.22 2.13 14.67
C PHE A 204 -9.86 1.87 13.21
N SER A 205 -8.75 1.21 12.95
CA SER A 205 -8.29 0.95 11.58
C SER A 205 -8.24 -0.54 11.27
N LEU A 206 -8.48 -0.88 10.01
CA LEU A 206 -8.32 -2.22 9.46
C LEU A 206 -7.17 -2.22 8.46
N LEU A 207 -6.18 -3.07 8.71
CA LEU A 207 -5.04 -3.30 7.86
C LEU A 207 -5.38 -4.38 6.83
N ASP A 208 -5.25 -4.09 5.54
CA ASP A 208 -5.42 -5.07 4.46
C ASP A 208 -4.22 -6.03 4.43
N THR A 209 -4.44 -7.28 4.83
CA THR A 209 -3.39 -8.30 4.84
C THR A 209 -3.26 -9.05 3.52
N THR A 210 -4.09 -8.76 2.54
CA THR A 210 -4.08 -9.44 1.23
C THR A 210 -3.02 -8.90 0.29
N LYS A 211 -2.66 -7.60 0.43
CA LYS A 211 -1.73 -6.90 -0.46
C LYS A 211 -0.67 -6.15 0.34
N TRP A 212 0.54 -6.66 0.26
CA TRP A 212 1.70 -6.04 0.86
C TRP A 212 2.60 -5.41 -0.20
N TYR A 213 3.17 -4.28 0.13
CA TYR A 213 4.17 -3.63 -0.70
C TYR A 213 5.29 -3.09 0.19
N VAL A 214 6.46 -2.94 -0.41
CA VAL A 214 7.63 -2.36 0.23
C VAL A 214 7.92 -1.02 -0.43
N ILE A 215 8.05 0.03 0.37
CA ILE A 215 8.59 1.31 -0.06
C ILE A 215 10.08 1.28 0.21
N ALA A 216 10.87 1.26 -0.84
CA ALA A 216 12.33 1.20 -0.80
C ALA A 216 12.91 2.50 -1.37
N ASN A 217 13.73 3.19 -0.60
CA ASN A 217 14.31 4.48 -0.99
C ASN A 217 15.66 4.25 -1.66
N PHE A 218 15.73 4.47 -2.96
CA PHE A 218 16.95 4.36 -3.76
C PHE A 218 17.54 5.71 -4.07
N ARG A 219 18.86 5.78 -4.26
CA ARG A 219 19.56 6.99 -4.68
C ARG A 219 19.17 7.36 -6.11
N GLU A 220 19.14 8.65 -6.42
CA GLU A 220 18.81 9.14 -7.76
C GLU A 220 19.63 8.50 -8.88
N ALA A 221 20.93 8.25 -8.64
CA ALA A 221 21.80 7.60 -9.62
C ALA A 221 21.40 6.13 -9.92
N GLU A 222 20.73 5.46 -9.00
CA GLU A 222 20.34 4.05 -9.11
C GLU A 222 19.02 3.89 -9.87
N ILE A 223 18.16 4.91 -9.87
CA ILE A 223 16.82 4.88 -10.46
C ILE A 223 16.87 4.64 -11.98
N ARG A 224 17.90 5.14 -12.66
CA ARG A 224 18.09 4.97 -14.12
C ARG A 224 18.13 3.50 -14.56
N HIS A 225 18.46 2.59 -13.64
CA HIS A 225 18.55 1.14 -13.89
C HIS A 225 17.27 0.38 -13.52
N MET A 226 16.20 1.10 -13.17
CA MET A 226 14.92 0.53 -12.73
C MET A 226 13.81 0.96 -13.67
N ALA A 227 12.85 0.07 -13.87
CA ALA A 227 11.62 0.38 -14.60
C ALA A 227 10.43 -0.27 -13.91
N PRO A 228 9.21 0.27 -14.08
CA PRO A 228 8.00 -0.45 -13.69
C PRO A 228 7.99 -1.84 -14.32
N GLY A 229 7.66 -2.86 -13.54
CA GLY A 229 7.71 -4.27 -13.95
C GLY A 229 9.04 -4.98 -13.68
N SER A 230 10.12 -4.28 -13.30
CA SER A 230 11.38 -4.92 -12.91
C SER A 230 11.17 -5.89 -11.74
N GLU A 231 11.83 -7.06 -11.81
CA GLU A 231 11.84 -8.00 -10.68
C GLU A 231 12.59 -7.43 -9.49
N ALA A 232 12.06 -7.67 -8.30
CA ALA A 232 12.69 -7.30 -7.04
C ALA A 232 12.72 -8.49 -6.09
N ILE A 233 13.72 -8.51 -5.22
CA ILE A 233 13.80 -9.43 -4.09
C ILE A 233 13.79 -8.58 -2.83
N VAL A 234 12.89 -8.93 -1.92
CA VAL A 234 12.75 -8.28 -0.62
C VAL A 234 13.16 -9.27 0.46
N TYR A 235 13.92 -8.78 1.43
CA TYR A 235 14.28 -9.49 2.65
C TYR A 235 13.76 -8.68 3.82
N LEU A 236 12.97 -9.29 4.70
CA LEU A 236 12.56 -8.66 5.95
C LEU A 236 13.66 -8.79 6.99
N SER A 237 13.88 -7.76 7.80
CA SER A 237 14.86 -7.81 8.89
C SER A 237 14.51 -8.86 9.96
N SER A 238 13.21 -9.19 10.10
CA SER A 238 12.71 -10.27 10.97
C SER A 238 13.00 -11.67 10.45
N ALA A 239 13.23 -11.84 9.13
CA ALA A 239 13.50 -13.12 8.47
C ALA A 239 14.56 -12.94 7.35
N PRO A 240 15.82 -12.66 7.69
CA PRO A 240 16.85 -12.28 6.71
C PRO A 240 17.21 -13.38 5.72
N ASN A 241 16.92 -14.63 6.06
CA ASN A 241 17.20 -15.78 5.20
C ASN A 241 16.06 -16.12 4.24
N GLN A 242 14.89 -15.49 4.39
CA GLN A 242 13.73 -15.72 3.55
C GLN A 242 13.65 -14.67 2.45
N ARG A 243 13.49 -15.14 1.20
CA ARG A 243 13.42 -14.31 0.00
C ARG A 243 11.97 -14.15 -0.43
N PHE A 244 11.49 -12.92 -0.49
CA PHE A 244 10.18 -12.60 -1.04
C PHE A 244 10.37 -12.00 -2.43
N ARG A 245 9.70 -12.58 -3.42
CA ARG A 245 9.68 -12.02 -4.77
C ARG A 245 8.71 -10.86 -4.82
N GLY A 246 9.05 -9.85 -5.60
CA GLY A 246 8.20 -8.71 -5.84
C GLY A 246 8.46 -8.10 -7.20
N LYS A 247 7.59 -7.18 -7.59
CA LYS A 247 7.71 -6.40 -8.83
C LYS A 247 7.66 -4.91 -8.51
N VAL A 248 8.48 -4.15 -9.18
CA VAL A 248 8.44 -2.69 -9.13
C VAL A 248 7.12 -2.23 -9.74
N GLN A 249 6.25 -1.67 -8.91
CA GLN A 249 4.97 -1.10 -9.34
C GLN A 249 5.17 0.31 -9.93
N GLY A 250 6.05 1.08 -9.30
CA GLY A 250 6.35 2.45 -9.73
C GLY A 250 7.48 3.08 -8.93
N ILE A 251 8.03 4.15 -9.50
CA ILE A 251 9.05 4.99 -8.90
C ILE A 251 8.41 6.33 -8.59
N GLY A 252 8.63 6.87 -7.38
CA GLY A 252 8.09 8.16 -6.96
C GLY A 252 8.60 9.30 -7.84
N TRP A 253 7.69 10.14 -8.32
CA TRP A 253 8.02 11.26 -9.21
C TRP A 253 8.43 12.53 -8.47
N ALA A 254 8.10 12.63 -7.18
CA ALA A 254 8.39 13.82 -6.38
C ALA A 254 8.77 13.41 -4.96
N VAL A 255 9.77 14.10 -4.44
CA VAL A 255 10.21 14.03 -3.03
C VAL A 255 10.37 15.45 -2.55
N LYS A 256 9.82 15.77 -1.38
CA LYS A 256 10.05 17.06 -0.75
C LYS A 256 11.46 17.07 -0.16
N PRO A 257 12.35 17.99 -0.57
CA PRO A 257 13.68 18.11 0.04
C PRO A 257 13.56 18.48 1.52
N GLU A 258 14.44 17.94 2.37
CA GLU A 258 14.51 18.37 3.76
C GLU A 258 14.93 19.84 3.83
N GLY A 259 14.19 20.64 4.60
CA GLY A 259 14.50 22.05 4.82
C GLY A 259 13.77 23.04 3.91
N GLU A 260 12.97 22.60 2.97
CA GLU A 260 12.11 23.48 2.20
C GLU A 260 10.91 23.92 3.04
N LEU A 261 10.93 25.18 3.48
CA LEU A 261 9.79 25.81 4.13
C LEU A 261 8.65 25.96 3.11
N ASP A 262 7.43 25.57 3.52
CA ASP A 262 6.21 25.90 2.78
C ASP A 262 6.04 27.44 2.81
N LEU A 263 6.60 28.11 1.81
CA LEU A 263 6.39 29.53 1.63
C LEU A 263 5.03 29.73 0.95
N PRO A 264 4.23 30.70 1.43
CA PRO A 264 3.04 31.11 0.71
C PRO A 264 3.43 31.64 -0.68
N PRO A 265 2.57 31.55 -1.71
CA PRO A 265 2.90 31.83 -3.11
C PRO A 265 3.32 33.29 -3.41
N SER A 266 3.42 34.16 -2.42
CA SER A 266 3.78 35.57 -2.55
C SER A 266 4.98 35.95 -1.70
N GLY A 267 6.16 35.41 -1.98
CA GLY A 267 7.37 35.79 -1.25
C GLY A 267 8.64 35.55 -2.05
N VAL A 268 9.68 36.36 -1.78
CA VAL A 268 11.02 36.13 -2.31
C VAL A 268 11.53 34.78 -1.76
N PRO A 269 12.07 33.90 -2.59
CA PRO A 269 12.57 32.59 -2.11
C PRO A 269 13.68 32.79 -1.08
N TYR A 270 13.48 32.28 0.13
CA TYR A 270 14.50 32.27 1.17
C TYR A 270 15.47 31.11 0.89
N ILE A 271 16.71 31.47 0.50
CA ILE A 271 17.78 30.48 0.33
C ILE A 271 18.51 30.37 1.66
N LYS A 272 18.25 29.30 2.38
CA LYS A 272 18.99 28.95 3.59
C LYS A 272 20.45 28.66 3.21
N ARG A 273 21.39 29.44 3.74
CA ARG A 273 22.81 29.14 3.63
C ARG A 273 23.13 27.98 4.57
N GLU A 274 23.19 26.77 4.03
CA GLU A 274 23.74 25.62 4.74
C GLU A 274 25.18 25.40 4.33
N LEU A 275 26.05 25.26 5.31
CA LEU A 275 27.44 24.80 5.12
C LEU A 275 27.43 23.28 4.89
N ASN A 276 26.87 22.87 3.76
CA ASN A 276 26.85 21.45 3.36
C ASN A 276 28.18 21.13 2.66
N TRP A 277 29.17 20.75 3.43
CA TRP A 277 30.43 20.22 2.90
C TRP A 277 30.28 18.79 2.33
N VAL A 278 29.18 18.10 2.65
CA VAL A 278 28.80 16.80 2.08
C VAL A 278 27.40 16.91 1.48
N ARG A 279 27.28 16.75 0.17
CA ARG A 279 25.97 16.60 -0.50
C ARG A 279 25.47 15.18 -0.31
N VAL A 280 24.44 15.00 0.48
CA VAL A 280 23.71 13.73 0.56
C VAL A 280 22.87 13.60 -0.72
N ALA A 281 23.07 12.51 -1.47
CA ALA A 281 22.29 12.26 -2.67
C ALA A 281 20.81 12.09 -2.30
N GLN A 282 19.92 12.72 -3.06
CA GLN A 282 18.48 12.58 -2.89
C GLN A 282 18.05 11.14 -3.11
N ARG A 283 17.07 10.70 -2.32
CA ARG A 283 16.49 9.36 -2.46
C ARG A 283 15.06 9.46 -2.95
N PHE A 284 14.67 8.54 -3.79
CA PHE A 284 13.32 8.44 -4.33
C PHE A 284 12.68 7.12 -3.89
N PRO A 285 11.40 7.16 -3.47
CA PRO A 285 10.70 5.96 -3.06
C PRO A 285 10.32 5.11 -4.28
N VAL A 286 10.69 3.85 -4.23
CA VAL A 286 10.29 2.83 -5.20
C VAL A 286 9.29 1.90 -4.52
N ARG A 287 8.10 1.77 -5.10
CA ARG A 287 7.06 0.87 -4.61
C ARG A 287 7.21 -0.50 -5.24
N ILE A 288 7.43 -1.50 -4.41
CA ILE A 288 7.61 -2.90 -4.79
C ILE A 288 6.42 -3.69 -4.25
N GLU A 289 5.59 -4.22 -5.12
CA GLU A 289 4.50 -5.13 -4.75
C GLU A 289 5.08 -6.52 -4.48
N VAL A 290 4.74 -7.11 -3.32
CA VAL A 290 5.27 -8.40 -2.89
C VAL A 290 4.34 -9.51 -3.37
N GLU A 291 4.89 -10.51 -4.03
CA GLU A 291 4.17 -11.71 -4.45
C GLU A 291 4.12 -12.72 -3.30
N ASN A 292 2.93 -13.23 -2.98
CA ASN A 292 2.71 -14.24 -1.92
C ASN A 292 3.34 -13.86 -0.57
N PRO A 293 2.93 -12.73 0.04
CA PRO A 293 3.45 -12.31 1.34
C PRO A 293 3.06 -13.29 2.44
N ASP A 294 3.99 -13.62 3.32
CA ASP A 294 3.71 -14.39 4.54
C ASP A 294 3.04 -13.46 5.57
N GLN A 295 1.78 -13.72 5.89
CA GLN A 295 0.98 -12.88 6.78
C GLN A 295 1.49 -12.84 8.22
N GLU A 296 2.27 -13.82 8.66
CA GLU A 296 2.85 -13.87 10.00
C GLU A 296 4.13 -13.04 10.11
N LEU A 297 4.88 -12.91 9.00
CA LEU A 297 6.16 -12.21 8.96
C LEU A 297 6.02 -10.73 8.56
N PHE A 298 5.07 -10.42 7.68
CA PHE A 298 4.84 -9.04 7.25
C PHE A 298 4.08 -8.26 8.32
N ARG A 299 4.70 -7.17 8.75
CA ARG A 299 4.11 -6.18 9.68
C ARG A 299 4.29 -4.80 9.09
N MET A 300 3.27 -3.96 9.23
CA MET A 300 3.37 -2.58 8.79
C MET A 300 4.50 -1.86 9.52
N GLY A 301 5.39 -1.20 8.77
CA GLY A 301 6.57 -0.53 9.34
C GLY A 301 7.78 -1.44 9.55
N ALA A 302 7.69 -2.76 9.25
CA ALA A 302 8.84 -3.65 9.33
C ALA A 302 9.95 -3.20 8.38
N SER A 303 11.18 -3.18 8.87
CA SER A 303 12.37 -2.86 8.06
C SER A 303 12.67 -3.99 7.09
N ALA A 304 13.06 -3.62 5.89
CA ALA A 304 13.38 -4.56 4.82
C ALA A 304 14.63 -4.13 4.06
N VAL A 305 15.20 -5.07 3.32
CA VAL A 305 16.22 -4.82 2.31
C VAL A 305 15.64 -5.17 0.96
N ALA A 306 15.75 -4.25 0.01
CA ALA A 306 15.27 -4.46 -1.35
C ALA A 306 16.44 -4.52 -2.34
N VAL A 307 16.41 -5.51 -3.23
CA VAL A 307 17.35 -5.67 -4.33
C VAL A 307 16.56 -5.73 -5.63
N ILE A 308 16.88 -4.87 -6.58
CA ILE A 308 16.22 -4.85 -7.89
C ILE A 308 17.10 -5.57 -8.90
N LYS A 309 16.51 -6.50 -9.65
CA LYS A 309 17.15 -7.17 -10.76
C LYS A 309 16.83 -6.40 -12.04
N GLY A 310 17.67 -5.53 -12.47
CA GLY A 310 17.65 -4.82 -13.76
C GLY A 310 16.31 -4.59 -14.48
N PRO A 311 16.25 -3.84 -15.54
CA PRO A 311 15.02 -3.66 -16.30
C PRO A 311 14.53 -5.00 -16.86
N PRO A 312 13.20 -5.18 -17.01
CA PRO A 312 12.68 -6.40 -17.64
C PRO A 312 13.31 -6.57 -19.01
N THR A 313 13.91 -7.71 -19.25
CA THR A 313 14.36 -8.12 -20.60
C THR A 313 13.14 -8.09 -21.51
N LYS A 314 13.20 -7.24 -22.55
CA LYS A 314 12.18 -7.17 -23.61
C LYS A 314 12.09 -8.49 -24.34
#